data_13497735580f4959585cd24d19172c8a
#
_entry.id   13497735580f4959585cd24d19172c8a
#
_cell.length_a   1.000
_cell.length_b   1.000
_cell.length_c   1.000
_cell.angle_alpha   90.00
_cell.angle_beta   90.00
_cell.angle_gamma   90.00
#
_symmetry.space_group_name_H-M   'P 1'
#
loop_
_entity.id
_entity.type
_entity.pdbx_description
1 polymer ?
#
loop_
_entity_poly.entity_id
_entity_poly.type
_entity_poly.pdbx_seq_one_letter_code
_entity_poly.pdbx_strand_id
1 'polypeptide(L)'
;MEDKTKLVILPTLGLLAFLGLIGGYLRLFTDVDVNWPAFLSMMVFYTLIFGLGAYAATLKRAYSTTGIMLAGRRIPLFIAVFTMSATWVGGGYINGTAEYTAEAGLVWVQAPWGYAMSLIIGGLFFARKMRHYRFRTMLDPLEQRFGKRMTAVLFLPALSGEIFWTAAILTALGSTFGTVLGLDIEPAIVLSALIAIAYTALGGLWAVALTDLVQMIILIIGLLLVVPYALDMVGGWDVAWASYQEKKGATASFLPSKEGLGSYYWNWWDYALLLMFGGIPWQVYFQRVLSAKDENTAVRLSILAGVVCLIAAIPPVLIGIASTVADWSSLGLTPPPEAAATLPWVARYLTPGWVGTIALGAVAAAVMSSVDSSVLSAASMSVWNVVRPLFRPNIQPNKLQQFIQRSIWIIGIAATLLALNIKSIYELWFLCSDFVYCLLFPPLLCALFDPKANTIGALSGFAVAFILRFGGGDPTLGLPILLPYPMIEDGVVLFPFRTLAMASGLITILIVSRLTQSYSPPKHLKQLED
;
A
#
# COMPACT_ATOMS: atom_id res chain seq x y z
N MET A 1 16.98 17.97 -28.70
CA MET A 1 16.57 18.75 -27.52
C MET A 1 15.10 19.13 -27.57
N GLU A 2 14.64 19.65 -28.70
CA GLU A 2 13.26 20.11 -28.92
C GLU A 2 12.17 19.04 -28.67
N ASP A 3 12.42 17.82 -29.06
CA ASP A 3 11.47 16.68 -28.91
C ASP A 3 11.29 16.26 -27.42
N LYS A 4 12.36 16.34 -26.60
CA LYS A 4 12.29 16.03 -25.17
C LYS A 4 11.55 17.09 -24.37
N THR A 5 11.73 18.36 -24.75
CA THR A 5 11.06 19.48 -24.12
C THR A 5 9.55 19.41 -24.36
N LYS A 6 9.12 19.08 -25.57
CA LYS A 6 7.69 18.87 -25.89
C LYS A 6 7.08 17.68 -25.12
N LEU A 7 7.83 16.58 -24.95
CA LEU A 7 7.41 15.40 -24.17
C LEU A 7 7.22 15.67 -22.66
N VAL A 8 7.89 16.66 -22.10
CA VAL A 8 7.75 17.03 -20.68
C VAL A 8 6.75 18.17 -20.51
N ILE A 9 6.90 19.24 -21.26
CA ILE A 9 6.12 20.47 -21.06
C ILE A 9 4.65 20.26 -21.42
N LEU A 10 4.34 19.63 -22.55
CA LEU A 10 2.95 19.54 -23.04
C LEU A 10 2.04 18.75 -22.08
N PRO A 11 2.42 17.56 -21.59
CA PRO A 11 1.62 16.83 -20.60
C PRO A 11 1.50 17.56 -19.27
N THR A 12 2.58 18.24 -18.82
CA THR A 12 2.57 19.01 -17.57
C THR A 12 1.62 20.20 -17.63
N LEU A 13 1.64 20.95 -18.75
CA LEU A 13 0.68 22.02 -18.99
C LEU A 13 -0.75 21.49 -19.16
N GLY A 14 -0.91 20.30 -19.76
CA GLY A 14 -2.19 19.63 -19.86
C GLY A 14 -2.80 19.31 -18.51
N LEU A 15 -2.01 18.80 -17.56
CA LEU A 15 -2.46 18.56 -16.19
C LEU A 15 -2.84 19.87 -15.48
N LEU A 16 -2.01 20.89 -15.61
CA LEU A 16 -2.25 22.20 -15.00
C LEU A 16 -3.56 22.82 -15.55
N ALA A 17 -3.77 22.74 -16.86
CA ALA A 17 -5.00 23.21 -17.51
C ALA A 17 -6.22 22.41 -17.03
N PHE A 18 -6.10 21.09 -16.92
CA PHE A 18 -7.17 20.22 -16.43
C PHE A 18 -7.58 20.56 -14.99
N LEU A 19 -6.60 20.70 -14.08
CA LEU A 19 -6.86 21.11 -12.70
C LEU A 19 -7.44 22.54 -12.63
N GLY A 20 -6.95 23.46 -13.47
CA GLY A 20 -7.51 24.80 -13.60
C GLY A 20 -8.96 24.81 -14.07
N LEU A 21 -9.33 23.94 -15.02
CA LEU A 21 -10.71 23.76 -15.47
C LEU A 21 -11.62 23.21 -14.35
N ILE A 22 -11.13 22.24 -13.57
CA ILE A 22 -11.86 21.74 -12.40
C ILE A 22 -12.11 22.87 -11.41
N GLY A 23 -11.07 23.62 -11.02
CA GLY A 23 -11.22 24.76 -10.12
C GLY A 23 -12.16 25.83 -10.67
N GLY A 24 -12.07 26.15 -11.96
CA GLY A 24 -12.98 27.07 -12.64
C GLY A 24 -14.43 26.58 -12.63
N TYR A 25 -14.64 25.29 -12.90
CA TYR A 25 -15.98 24.68 -12.84
C TYR A 25 -16.58 24.76 -11.44
N LEU A 26 -15.82 24.35 -10.41
CA LEU A 26 -16.26 24.41 -9.02
C LEU A 26 -16.64 25.84 -8.60
N ARG A 27 -15.84 26.82 -8.99
CA ARG A 27 -16.09 28.24 -8.66
C ARG A 27 -17.32 28.83 -9.36
N LEU A 28 -17.56 28.46 -10.61
CA LEU A 28 -18.55 29.11 -11.46
C LEU A 28 -19.92 28.41 -11.49
N PHE A 29 -19.93 27.09 -11.22
CA PHE A 29 -21.10 26.26 -11.42
C PHE A 29 -21.55 25.47 -10.17
N THR A 30 -20.81 25.62 -9.04
CA THR A 30 -21.15 24.94 -7.78
C THR A 30 -21.06 25.91 -6.60
N ASP A 31 -21.80 25.65 -5.52
CA ASP A 31 -21.74 26.38 -4.25
C ASP A 31 -20.82 25.71 -3.23
N VAL A 32 -19.86 24.92 -3.69
CA VAL A 32 -18.95 24.13 -2.85
C VAL A 32 -17.91 25.04 -2.18
N ASP A 33 -17.67 24.83 -0.87
CA ASP A 33 -16.65 25.56 -0.11
C ASP A 33 -15.24 25.05 -0.38
N VAL A 34 -14.65 25.51 -1.46
CA VAL A 34 -13.29 25.13 -1.88
C VAL A 34 -12.25 25.85 -1.03
N ASN A 35 -11.32 25.10 -0.42
CA ASN A 35 -10.11 25.66 0.18
C ASN A 35 -9.12 26.06 -0.91
N TRP A 36 -9.28 27.26 -1.48
CA TRP A 36 -8.48 27.75 -2.61
C TRP A 36 -6.97 27.75 -2.36
N PRO A 37 -6.46 28.20 -1.19
CA PRO A 37 -5.03 28.11 -0.90
C PRO A 37 -4.51 26.67 -0.97
N ALA A 38 -5.20 25.70 -0.35
CA ALA A 38 -4.81 24.30 -0.37
C ALA A 38 -4.91 23.70 -1.79
N PHE A 39 -5.93 24.06 -2.56
CA PHE A 39 -6.07 23.65 -3.95
C PHE A 39 -4.92 24.16 -4.82
N LEU A 40 -4.53 25.41 -4.69
CA LEU A 40 -3.39 25.98 -5.40
C LEU A 40 -2.07 25.31 -4.99
N SER A 41 -1.88 25.05 -3.68
CA SER A 41 -0.73 24.28 -3.17
C SER A 41 -0.66 22.88 -3.80
N MET A 42 -1.77 22.19 -3.83
CA MET A 42 -1.90 20.87 -4.47
C MET A 42 -1.55 20.94 -5.96
N MET A 43 -2.06 21.95 -6.69
CA MET A 43 -1.73 22.16 -8.11
C MET A 43 -0.23 22.36 -8.33
N VAL A 44 0.43 23.15 -7.47
CA VAL A 44 1.88 23.38 -7.53
C VAL A 44 2.64 22.09 -7.33
N PHE A 45 2.34 21.32 -6.28
CA PHE A 45 3.00 20.05 -6.00
C PHE A 45 2.76 19.03 -7.11
N TYR A 46 1.54 18.90 -7.61
CA TYR A 46 1.21 17.98 -8.71
C TYR A 46 1.94 18.34 -9.99
N THR A 47 2.00 19.62 -10.34
CA THR A 47 2.71 20.09 -11.53
C THR A 47 4.20 19.81 -11.42
N LEU A 48 4.80 20.05 -10.26
CA LEU A 48 6.21 19.78 -9.98
C LEU A 48 6.52 18.28 -10.10
N ILE A 49 5.73 17.42 -9.44
CA ILE A 49 5.94 15.97 -9.43
C ILE A 49 5.71 15.38 -10.81
N PHE A 50 4.64 15.80 -11.49
CA PHE A 50 4.34 15.35 -12.85
C PHE A 50 5.44 15.76 -13.82
N GLY A 51 5.92 16.99 -13.74
CA GLY A 51 7.04 17.49 -14.56
C GLY A 51 8.33 16.69 -14.31
N LEU A 52 8.64 16.38 -13.03
CA LEU A 52 9.77 15.54 -12.67
C LEU A 52 9.64 14.12 -13.20
N GLY A 53 8.46 13.51 -13.07
CA GLY A 53 8.16 12.17 -13.60
C GLY A 53 8.26 12.10 -15.12
N ALA A 54 7.68 13.08 -15.82
CA ALA A 54 7.78 13.21 -17.27
C ALA A 54 9.24 13.40 -17.73
N TYR A 55 10.03 14.21 -17.04
CA TYR A 55 11.46 14.33 -17.28
C TYR A 55 12.20 13.01 -17.09
N ALA A 56 11.95 12.31 -15.98
CA ALA A 56 12.56 11.02 -15.69
C ALA A 56 12.21 9.96 -16.74
N ALA A 57 10.99 9.96 -17.28
CA ALA A 57 10.56 9.07 -18.36
C ALA A 57 11.34 9.30 -19.67
N THR A 58 11.90 10.51 -19.89
CA THR A 58 12.75 10.78 -21.08
C THR A 58 14.16 10.19 -20.98
N LEU A 59 14.56 9.73 -19.79
CA LEU A 59 15.87 9.11 -19.61
C LEU A 59 15.89 7.75 -20.31
N LYS A 60 16.86 7.51 -21.22
CA LYS A 60 16.98 6.34 -22.12
C LYS A 60 16.94 4.94 -21.45
N ARG A 61 16.84 4.87 -20.12
CA ARG A 61 16.83 3.63 -19.32
C ARG A 61 15.49 2.92 -19.29
N ALA A 62 14.42 3.54 -19.80
CA ALA A 62 13.04 3.05 -19.72
C ALA A 62 12.61 2.10 -20.86
N TYR A 63 13.43 1.86 -21.89
CA TYR A 63 12.99 1.15 -23.11
C TYR A 63 13.22 -0.37 -23.11
N SER A 64 13.86 -0.95 -22.09
CA SER A 64 13.97 -2.40 -21.93
C SER A 64 12.97 -2.92 -20.92
N THR A 65 12.61 -4.22 -21.00
CA THR A 65 11.71 -4.86 -20.01
C THR A 65 12.24 -4.71 -18.58
N THR A 66 13.54 -4.95 -18.38
CA THR A 66 14.21 -4.73 -17.08
C THR A 66 14.30 -3.24 -16.72
N GLY A 67 14.37 -2.35 -17.71
CA GLY A 67 14.33 -0.90 -17.51
C GLY A 67 12.97 -0.43 -16.97
N ILE A 68 11.87 -0.89 -17.57
CA ILE A 68 10.51 -0.54 -17.17
C ILE A 68 10.16 -1.12 -15.80
N MET A 69 10.42 -2.41 -15.59
CA MET A 69 9.99 -3.14 -14.40
C MET A 69 10.94 -2.99 -13.20
N LEU A 70 12.25 -2.86 -13.43
CA LEU A 70 13.29 -2.94 -12.41
C LEU A 70 14.32 -1.80 -12.47
N ALA A 71 14.03 -0.74 -13.22
CA ALA A 71 14.96 0.39 -13.41
C ALA A 71 16.38 -0.05 -13.83
N GLY A 72 16.49 -1.17 -14.57
CA GLY A 72 17.76 -1.74 -15.03
C GLY A 72 18.66 -2.29 -13.90
N ARG A 73 18.10 -2.57 -12.73
CA ARG A 73 18.81 -3.08 -11.53
C ARG A 73 19.98 -2.18 -11.09
N ARG A 74 19.81 -0.88 -11.14
CA ARG A 74 20.87 0.12 -10.89
C ARG A 74 20.48 1.18 -9.86
N ILE A 75 19.40 0.97 -9.10
CA ILE A 75 18.98 1.92 -8.09
C ILE A 75 20.00 1.91 -6.94
N PRO A 76 20.64 3.05 -6.62
CA PRO A 76 21.57 3.15 -5.52
C PRO A 76 20.83 3.11 -4.17
N LEU A 77 21.53 2.74 -3.09
CA LEU A 77 20.94 2.53 -1.76
C LEU A 77 20.08 3.71 -1.29
N PHE A 78 20.58 4.94 -1.41
CA PHE A 78 19.85 6.14 -0.97
C PHE A 78 18.49 6.27 -1.66
N ILE A 79 18.47 6.24 -2.99
CA ILE A 79 17.19 6.31 -3.75
C ILE A 79 16.32 5.10 -3.44
N ALA A 80 16.93 3.90 -3.30
CA ALA A 80 16.19 2.67 -3.01
C ALA A 80 15.47 2.72 -1.64
N VAL A 81 16.12 3.27 -0.61
CA VAL A 81 15.50 3.45 0.72
C VAL A 81 14.33 4.43 0.63
N PHE A 82 14.53 5.58 -0.03
CA PHE A 82 13.47 6.58 -0.14
C PHE A 82 12.28 6.08 -0.98
N THR A 83 12.51 5.45 -2.13
CA THR A 83 11.40 4.90 -2.94
C THR A 83 10.67 3.76 -2.22
N MET A 84 11.38 2.90 -1.46
CA MET A 84 10.76 1.88 -0.63
C MET A 84 9.91 2.51 0.47
N SER A 85 10.46 3.48 1.20
CA SER A 85 9.76 4.17 2.28
C SER A 85 8.55 4.95 1.77
N ALA A 86 8.68 5.72 0.69
CA ALA A 86 7.58 6.47 0.08
C ALA A 86 6.46 5.56 -0.44
N THR A 87 6.81 4.35 -0.89
CA THR A 87 5.82 3.35 -1.31
C THR A 87 4.98 2.86 -0.14
N TRP A 88 5.62 2.59 1.01
CA TRP A 88 4.94 2.13 2.21
C TRP A 88 4.25 3.28 2.96
N VAL A 89 4.96 4.39 3.17
CA VAL A 89 4.48 5.59 3.88
C VAL A 89 3.68 6.47 2.92
N GLY A 90 2.64 5.90 2.33
CA GLY A 90 1.71 6.60 1.45
C GLY A 90 0.40 6.96 2.17
N GLY A 91 -0.60 7.34 1.39
CA GLY A 91 -1.88 7.78 1.93
C GLY A 91 -2.57 6.79 2.83
N GLY A 92 -2.64 5.52 2.42
CA GLY A 92 -3.19 4.46 3.27
C GLY A 92 -2.46 4.37 4.60
N TYR A 93 -1.13 4.48 4.58
CA TYR A 93 -0.30 4.44 5.78
C TYR A 93 -0.58 5.61 6.73
N ILE A 94 -0.47 6.85 6.24
CA ILE A 94 -0.57 8.04 7.10
C ILE A 94 -2.02 8.36 7.49
N ASN A 95 -2.94 8.37 6.53
CA ASN A 95 -4.34 8.66 6.82
C ASN A 95 -4.96 7.53 7.66
N GLY A 96 -4.70 6.26 7.30
CA GLY A 96 -5.20 5.11 8.07
C GLY A 96 -4.62 5.03 9.48
N THR A 97 -3.35 5.41 9.69
CA THR A 97 -2.77 5.49 11.04
C THR A 97 -3.47 6.54 11.89
N ALA A 98 -3.75 7.73 11.35
CA ALA A 98 -4.48 8.77 12.06
C ALA A 98 -5.95 8.37 12.30
N GLU A 99 -6.62 7.78 11.29
CA GLU A 99 -7.96 7.21 11.37
C GLU A 99 -8.06 6.24 12.55
N TYR A 100 -7.22 5.20 12.54
CA TYR A 100 -7.33 4.13 13.54
C TYR A 100 -6.86 4.54 14.94
N THR A 101 -5.92 5.49 15.04
CA THR A 101 -5.57 6.12 16.32
C THR A 101 -6.77 6.83 16.93
N ALA A 102 -7.53 7.56 16.09
CA ALA A 102 -8.70 8.29 16.56
C ALA A 102 -9.89 7.37 16.85
N GLU A 103 -10.14 6.37 16.02
CA GLU A 103 -11.34 5.53 16.10
C GLU A 103 -11.16 4.35 17.05
N ALA A 104 -10.18 3.49 16.82
CA ALA A 104 -9.99 2.22 17.54
C ALA A 104 -9.07 2.31 18.76
N GLY A 105 -8.20 3.31 18.78
CA GLY A 105 -7.19 3.47 19.82
C GLY A 105 -5.83 2.90 19.44
N LEU A 106 -4.80 3.37 20.15
CA LEU A 106 -3.39 3.16 19.79
C LEU A 106 -2.98 1.69 19.72
N VAL A 107 -3.54 0.82 20.57
CA VAL A 107 -3.25 -0.61 20.57
C VAL A 107 -3.58 -1.28 19.23
N TRP A 108 -4.58 -0.79 18.52
CA TRP A 108 -5.00 -1.31 17.22
C TRP A 108 -4.23 -0.71 16.02
N VAL A 109 -3.37 0.27 16.25
CA VAL A 109 -2.52 0.86 15.21
C VAL A 109 -1.36 -0.08 14.89
N GLN A 110 -1.68 -1.24 14.34
CA GLN A 110 -0.71 -2.31 14.11
C GLN A 110 0.01 -2.20 12.76
N ALA A 111 -0.61 -1.58 11.75
CA ALA A 111 -0.05 -1.55 10.40
C ALA A 111 1.32 -0.88 10.32
N PRO A 112 1.61 0.26 10.98
CA PRO A 112 2.93 0.89 10.90
C PRO A 112 4.07 -0.02 11.33
N TRP A 113 3.98 -0.60 12.51
CA TRP A 113 5.04 -1.46 13.02
C TRP A 113 5.00 -2.86 12.38
N GLY A 114 3.82 -3.39 12.06
CA GLY A 114 3.67 -4.68 11.39
C GLY A 114 4.35 -4.67 10.01
N TYR A 115 4.09 -3.67 9.20
CA TYR A 115 4.75 -3.51 7.90
C TYR A 115 6.23 -3.14 8.01
N ALA A 116 6.64 -2.36 8.99
CA ALA A 116 8.06 -2.12 9.25
C ALA A 116 8.78 -3.44 9.57
N MET A 117 8.17 -4.30 10.39
CA MET A 117 8.69 -5.63 10.67
C MET A 117 8.71 -6.53 9.43
N SER A 118 7.70 -6.43 8.55
CA SER A 118 7.70 -7.18 7.28
C SER A 118 8.89 -6.80 6.39
N LEU A 119 9.24 -5.51 6.32
CA LEU A 119 10.41 -5.04 5.59
C LEU A 119 11.73 -5.55 6.22
N ILE A 120 11.84 -5.50 7.54
CA ILE A 120 13.03 -5.98 8.25
C ILE A 120 13.20 -7.49 8.09
N ILE A 121 12.16 -8.28 8.35
CA ILE A 121 12.17 -9.75 8.20
C ILE A 121 12.38 -10.13 6.72
N GLY A 122 11.68 -9.46 5.81
CA GLY A 122 11.85 -9.62 4.37
C GLY A 122 13.28 -9.34 3.91
N GLY A 123 13.89 -8.26 4.45
CA GLY A 123 15.28 -7.90 4.22
C GLY A 123 16.27 -8.95 4.69
N LEU A 124 16.11 -9.41 5.94
CA LEU A 124 17.04 -10.37 6.56
C LEU A 124 17.00 -11.75 5.89
N PHE A 125 15.82 -12.24 5.56
CA PHE A 125 15.65 -13.63 5.12
C PHE A 125 15.41 -13.77 3.61
N PHE A 126 14.65 -12.87 2.98
CA PHE A 126 14.16 -13.05 1.61
C PHE A 126 14.94 -12.23 0.57
N ALA A 127 15.28 -10.97 0.87
CA ALA A 127 15.80 -10.02 -0.10
C ALA A 127 17.07 -10.51 -0.81
N ARG A 128 18.06 -11.03 -0.04
CA ARG A 128 19.29 -11.56 -0.61
C ARG A 128 19.02 -12.67 -1.60
N LYS A 129 18.16 -13.63 -1.22
CA LYS A 129 17.86 -14.80 -2.05
C LYS A 129 17.12 -14.41 -3.32
N MET A 130 16.12 -13.57 -3.21
CA MET A 130 15.36 -13.04 -4.34
C MET A 130 16.28 -12.31 -5.33
N ARG A 131 17.17 -11.45 -4.83
CA ARG A 131 18.12 -10.69 -5.67
C ARG A 131 19.18 -11.57 -6.31
N HIS A 132 19.66 -12.60 -5.59
CA HIS A 132 20.65 -13.58 -6.07
C HIS A 132 20.18 -14.30 -7.33
N TYR A 133 18.91 -14.80 -7.32
CA TYR A 133 18.34 -15.50 -8.46
C TYR A 133 17.93 -14.57 -9.63
N ARG A 134 18.11 -13.25 -9.50
CA ARG A 134 17.79 -12.26 -10.53
C ARG A 134 16.34 -12.33 -11.02
N PHE A 135 15.40 -12.67 -10.13
CA PHE A 135 13.98 -12.67 -10.45
C PHE A 135 13.53 -11.29 -10.95
N ARG A 136 12.46 -11.23 -11.72
CA ARG A 136 11.86 -9.99 -12.23
C ARG A 136 10.62 -9.58 -11.47
N THR A 137 9.93 -10.58 -10.91
CA THR A 137 8.76 -10.39 -10.08
C THR A 137 8.80 -11.30 -8.85
N MET A 138 7.93 -11.02 -7.89
CA MET A 138 7.73 -11.84 -6.71
C MET A 138 7.22 -13.26 -7.06
N LEU A 139 6.51 -13.42 -8.17
CA LEU A 139 5.95 -14.70 -8.60
C LEU A 139 6.95 -15.60 -9.35
N ASP A 140 8.10 -15.11 -9.78
CA ASP A 140 9.08 -15.90 -10.54
C ASP A 140 9.58 -17.13 -9.78
N PRO A 141 9.92 -17.08 -8.47
CA PRO A 141 10.29 -18.29 -7.73
C PRO A 141 9.16 -19.32 -7.66
N LEU A 142 7.90 -18.86 -7.60
CA LEU A 142 6.72 -19.72 -7.64
C LEU A 142 6.56 -20.38 -9.02
N GLU A 143 6.78 -19.63 -10.09
CA GLU A 143 6.73 -20.15 -11.46
C GLU A 143 7.81 -21.21 -11.69
N GLN A 144 9.03 -20.94 -11.24
CA GLN A 144 10.13 -21.91 -11.39
C GLN A 144 9.87 -23.18 -10.56
N ARG A 145 9.38 -23.05 -9.32
CA ARG A 145 9.16 -24.16 -8.41
C ARG A 145 7.89 -24.97 -8.75
N PHE A 146 6.78 -24.31 -8.98
CA PHE A 146 5.45 -24.92 -9.09
C PHE A 146 4.85 -24.91 -10.50
N GLY A 147 5.48 -24.18 -11.42
CA GLY A 147 5.07 -24.08 -12.84
C GLY A 147 3.99 -23.03 -13.09
N LYS A 148 3.82 -22.68 -14.36
CA LYS A 148 3.01 -21.56 -14.85
C LYS A 148 1.54 -21.61 -14.41
N ARG A 149 0.92 -22.80 -14.41
CA ARG A 149 -0.50 -22.93 -14.05
C ARG A 149 -0.73 -22.66 -12.56
N MET A 150 0.14 -23.19 -11.69
CA MET A 150 0.04 -22.93 -10.25
C MET A 150 0.33 -21.47 -9.92
N THR A 151 1.27 -20.86 -10.63
CA THR A 151 1.56 -19.43 -10.48
C THR A 151 0.36 -18.56 -10.86
N ALA A 152 -0.41 -18.94 -11.87
CA ALA A 152 -1.64 -18.23 -12.22
C ALA A 152 -2.72 -18.31 -11.12
N VAL A 153 -2.79 -19.43 -10.38
CA VAL A 153 -3.66 -19.56 -9.20
C VAL A 153 -3.14 -18.66 -8.07
N LEU A 154 -1.83 -18.69 -7.79
CA LEU A 154 -1.19 -17.88 -6.74
C LEU A 154 -1.14 -16.37 -7.09
N PHE A 155 -1.33 -16.02 -8.35
CA PHE A 155 -1.49 -14.64 -8.78
C PHE A 155 -2.79 -14.01 -8.27
N LEU A 156 -3.86 -14.77 -8.07
CA LEU A 156 -5.14 -14.24 -7.60
C LEU A 156 -5.04 -13.56 -6.21
N PRO A 157 -4.52 -14.22 -5.16
CA PRO A 157 -4.31 -13.55 -3.88
C PRO A 157 -3.28 -12.41 -3.95
N ALA A 158 -2.26 -12.50 -4.82
CA ALA A 158 -1.33 -11.41 -5.03
C ALA A 158 -2.01 -10.18 -5.65
N LEU A 159 -2.84 -10.38 -6.68
CA LEU A 159 -3.61 -9.32 -7.31
C LEU A 159 -4.64 -8.72 -6.37
N SER A 160 -5.36 -9.54 -5.58
CA SER A 160 -6.34 -9.03 -4.61
C SER A 160 -5.68 -8.12 -3.58
N GLY A 161 -4.52 -8.49 -3.05
CA GLY A 161 -3.75 -7.65 -2.15
C GLY A 161 -3.43 -6.28 -2.76
N GLU A 162 -2.94 -6.24 -3.99
CA GLU A 162 -2.62 -4.99 -4.69
C GLU A 162 -3.88 -4.15 -4.98
N ILE A 163 -5.04 -4.76 -5.30
CA ILE A 163 -6.30 -4.05 -5.54
C ILE A 163 -6.83 -3.43 -4.25
N PHE A 164 -6.86 -4.19 -3.14
CA PHE A 164 -7.31 -3.68 -1.84
C PHE A 164 -6.39 -2.54 -1.36
N TRP A 165 -5.09 -2.71 -1.50
CA TRP A 165 -4.15 -1.66 -1.14
C TRP A 165 -4.31 -0.42 -2.01
N THR A 166 -4.46 -0.56 -3.33
CA THR A 166 -4.75 0.56 -4.23
C THR A 166 -6.05 1.26 -3.83
N ALA A 167 -7.09 0.50 -3.47
CA ALA A 167 -8.35 1.07 -3.01
C ALA A 167 -8.18 1.88 -1.71
N ALA A 168 -7.42 1.36 -0.73
CA ALA A 168 -7.10 2.09 0.50
C ALA A 168 -6.41 3.43 0.21
N ILE A 169 -5.44 3.43 -0.73
CA ILE A 169 -4.75 4.66 -1.14
C ILE A 169 -5.70 5.63 -1.84
N LEU A 170 -6.60 5.14 -2.72
CA LEU A 170 -7.57 5.97 -3.41
C LEU A 170 -8.61 6.57 -2.45
N THR A 171 -9.03 5.82 -1.41
CA THR A 171 -9.89 6.36 -0.34
C THR A 171 -9.17 7.48 0.42
N ALA A 172 -7.89 7.29 0.78
CA ALA A 172 -7.08 8.32 1.44
C ALA A 172 -6.88 9.56 0.55
N LEU A 173 -6.68 9.37 -0.75
CA LEU A 173 -6.55 10.46 -1.70
C LEU A 173 -7.88 11.20 -1.87
N GLY A 174 -8.98 10.45 -1.96
CA GLY A 174 -10.34 11.00 -2.04
C GLY A 174 -10.69 11.82 -0.81
N SER A 175 -10.40 11.34 0.41
CA SER A 175 -10.65 12.09 1.64
C SER A 175 -9.85 13.40 1.70
N THR A 176 -8.60 13.37 1.23
CA THR A 176 -7.76 14.58 1.14
C THR A 176 -8.31 15.56 0.10
N PHE A 177 -8.68 15.08 -1.10
CA PHE A 177 -9.30 15.89 -2.14
C PHE A 177 -10.65 16.46 -1.70
N GLY A 178 -11.49 15.65 -1.05
CA GLY A 178 -12.77 16.08 -0.50
C GLY A 178 -12.59 17.23 0.49
N THR A 179 -11.63 17.11 1.40
CA THR A 179 -11.29 18.17 2.37
C THR A 179 -10.79 19.46 1.69
N VAL A 180 -9.98 19.34 0.63
CA VAL A 180 -9.44 20.49 -0.12
C VAL A 180 -10.52 21.16 -0.98
N LEU A 181 -11.32 20.38 -1.68
CA LEU A 181 -12.28 20.85 -2.66
C LEU A 181 -13.69 21.10 -2.08
N GLY A 182 -13.94 20.69 -0.83
CA GLY A 182 -15.27 20.74 -0.22
C GLY A 182 -16.26 19.74 -0.86
N LEU A 183 -15.76 18.68 -1.48
CA LEU A 183 -16.56 17.63 -2.11
C LEU A 183 -16.83 16.47 -1.16
N ASP A 184 -17.94 15.78 -1.38
CA ASP A 184 -18.18 14.48 -0.77
C ASP A 184 -17.09 13.48 -1.19
N ILE A 185 -16.90 12.42 -0.37
CA ILE A 185 -15.79 11.49 -0.54
C ILE A 185 -15.86 10.72 -1.88
N GLU A 186 -17.05 10.32 -2.33
CA GLU A 186 -17.21 9.53 -3.56
C GLU A 186 -16.76 10.29 -4.83
N PRO A 187 -17.26 11.51 -5.15
CA PRO A 187 -16.76 12.25 -6.29
C PRO A 187 -15.28 12.61 -6.17
N ALA A 188 -14.78 12.84 -4.94
CA ALA A 188 -13.38 13.10 -4.69
C ALA A 188 -12.50 11.86 -4.98
N ILE A 189 -12.94 10.64 -4.62
CA ILE A 189 -12.27 9.39 -4.97
C ILE A 189 -12.20 9.23 -6.50
N VAL A 190 -13.32 9.42 -7.21
CA VAL A 190 -13.36 9.24 -8.68
C VAL A 190 -12.42 10.22 -9.37
N LEU A 191 -12.45 11.49 -8.97
CA LEU A 191 -11.62 12.55 -9.55
C LEU A 191 -10.12 12.26 -9.32
N SER A 192 -9.77 11.97 -8.08
CA SER A 192 -8.37 11.70 -7.70
C SER A 192 -7.83 10.43 -8.35
N ALA A 193 -8.66 9.38 -8.43
CA ALA A 193 -8.32 8.13 -9.11
C ALA A 193 -8.03 8.35 -10.60
N LEU A 194 -8.88 9.12 -11.29
CA LEU A 194 -8.68 9.43 -12.71
C LEU A 194 -7.31 10.09 -12.94
N ILE A 195 -6.95 11.07 -12.12
CA ILE A 195 -5.67 11.78 -12.21
C ILE A 195 -4.50 10.82 -11.96
N ALA A 196 -4.56 10.05 -10.86
CA ALA A 196 -3.47 9.16 -10.46
C ALA A 196 -3.26 8.02 -11.49
N ILE A 197 -4.32 7.37 -11.95
CA ILE A 197 -4.23 6.27 -12.92
C ILE A 197 -3.69 6.77 -14.28
N ALA A 198 -4.17 7.93 -14.74
CA ALA A 198 -3.69 8.53 -15.99
C ALA A 198 -2.20 8.87 -15.91
N TYR A 199 -1.74 9.42 -14.77
CA TYR A 199 -0.33 9.69 -14.53
C TYR A 199 0.52 8.42 -14.52
N THR A 200 0.11 7.39 -13.78
CA THR A 200 0.81 6.10 -13.67
C THR A 200 1.02 5.45 -15.04
N ALA A 201 0.03 5.55 -15.93
CA ALA A 201 0.11 4.97 -17.26
C ALA A 201 1.21 5.57 -18.16
N LEU A 202 1.73 6.75 -17.82
CA LEU A 202 2.79 7.44 -18.59
C LEU A 202 4.21 7.09 -18.13
N GLY A 203 4.39 6.69 -16.86
CA GLY A 203 5.69 6.47 -16.22
C GLY A 203 6.18 5.02 -16.29
N GLY A 204 7.31 4.77 -15.64
CA GLY A 204 7.88 3.46 -15.35
C GLY A 204 8.64 3.54 -14.03
N LEU A 205 9.17 2.43 -13.50
CA LEU A 205 9.74 2.38 -12.14
C LEU A 205 10.82 3.43 -11.86
N TRP A 206 11.61 3.85 -12.85
CA TRP A 206 12.64 4.88 -12.63
C TRP A 206 12.03 6.27 -12.42
N ALA A 207 10.95 6.58 -13.12
CA ALA A 207 10.22 7.83 -12.92
C ALA A 207 9.58 7.84 -11.52
N VAL A 208 8.91 6.76 -11.16
CA VAL A 208 8.32 6.57 -9.81
C VAL A 208 9.39 6.74 -8.72
N ALA A 209 10.56 6.09 -8.83
CA ALA A 209 11.60 6.17 -7.81
C ALA A 209 12.17 7.58 -7.59
N LEU A 210 12.21 8.43 -8.63
CA LEU A 210 12.67 9.81 -8.51
C LEU A 210 11.58 10.73 -7.94
N THR A 211 10.34 10.53 -8.33
CA THR A 211 9.22 11.31 -7.75
C THR A 211 8.99 10.93 -6.29
N ASP A 212 9.08 9.65 -5.92
CA ASP A 212 8.97 9.13 -4.56
C ASP A 212 9.92 9.84 -3.58
N LEU A 213 11.17 10.08 -4.01
CA LEU A 213 12.15 10.79 -3.18
C LEU A 213 11.66 12.20 -2.79
N VAL A 214 11.17 12.95 -3.77
CA VAL A 214 10.69 14.33 -3.55
C VAL A 214 9.40 14.32 -2.73
N GLN A 215 8.48 13.42 -3.06
CA GLN A 215 7.20 13.28 -2.38
C GLN A 215 7.37 12.89 -0.91
N MET A 216 8.29 11.97 -0.60
CA MET A 216 8.58 11.58 0.79
C MET A 216 9.12 12.75 1.63
N ILE A 217 10.01 13.57 1.07
CA ILE A 217 10.54 14.75 1.74
C ILE A 217 9.43 15.77 2.01
N ILE A 218 8.63 16.07 1.00
CA ILE A 218 7.50 17.01 1.09
C ILE A 218 6.49 16.53 2.14
N LEU A 219 6.18 15.23 2.14
CA LEU A 219 5.26 14.63 3.10
C LEU A 219 5.74 14.77 4.54
N ILE A 220 6.99 14.38 4.81
CA ILE A 220 7.56 14.47 6.16
C ILE A 220 7.52 15.92 6.65
N ILE A 221 7.91 16.87 5.81
CA ILE A 221 7.87 18.30 6.17
C ILE A 221 6.42 18.73 6.45
N GLY A 222 5.46 18.37 5.59
CA GLY A 222 4.05 18.70 5.78
C GLY A 222 3.48 18.16 7.09
N LEU A 223 3.75 16.89 7.41
CA LEU A 223 3.28 16.27 8.65
C LEU A 223 3.94 16.86 9.90
N LEU A 224 5.26 17.12 9.86
CA LEU A 224 5.98 17.73 10.97
C LEU A 224 5.53 19.17 11.24
N LEU A 225 5.05 19.88 10.24
CA LEU A 225 4.45 21.22 10.42
C LEU A 225 3.09 21.14 11.11
N VAL A 226 2.27 20.11 10.86
CA VAL A 226 0.93 19.98 11.46
C VAL A 226 1.01 19.68 12.97
N VAL A 227 1.90 18.78 13.38
CA VAL A 227 1.94 18.21 14.73
C VAL A 227 2.00 19.29 15.84
N PRO A 228 2.94 20.23 15.84
CA PRO A 228 3.06 21.20 16.94
C PRO A 228 1.80 22.07 17.07
N TYR A 229 1.22 22.51 15.96
CA TYR A 229 0.02 23.35 15.99
C TYR A 229 -1.22 22.57 16.43
N ALA A 230 -1.39 21.34 15.93
CA ALA A 230 -2.50 20.50 16.32
C ALA A 230 -2.46 20.12 17.80
N LEU A 231 -1.26 19.85 18.35
CA LEU A 231 -1.08 19.60 19.77
C LEU A 231 -1.30 20.87 20.63
N ASP A 232 -0.83 22.01 20.20
CA ASP A 232 -1.02 23.31 20.88
C ASP A 232 -2.51 23.64 21.02
N MET A 233 -3.29 23.42 19.95
CA MET A 233 -4.75 23.63 19.93
C MET A 233 -5.52 22.79 20.94
N VAL A 234 -4.96 21.67 21.39
CA VAL A 234 -5.59 20.77 22.38
C VAL A 234 -4.95 20.85 23.76
N GLY A 235 -4.15 21.89 24.03
CA GLY A 235 -3.52 22.16 25.32
C GLY A 235 -2.15 21.54 25.53
N GLY A 236 -1.47 21.15 24.46
CA GLY A 236 -0.13 20.55 24.47
C GLY A 236 -0.13 19.04 24.68
N TRP A 237 1.06 18.44 24.59
CA TRP A 237 1.21 16.98 24.65
C TRP A 237 0.68 16.34 25.92
N ASP A 238 1.00 16.91 27.09
CA ASP A 238 0.63 16.28 28.37
C ASP A 238 -0.90 16.25 28.55
N VAL A 239 -1.59 17.34 28.19
CA VAL A 239 -3.05 17.42 28.23
C VAL A 239 -3.67 16.48 27.21
N ALA A 240 -3.16 16.50 25.97
CA ALA A 240 -3.65 15.64 24.91
C ALA A 240 -3.52 14.16 25.26
N TRP A 241 -2.38 13.75 25.81
CA TRP A 241 -2.14 12.36 26.18
C TRP A 241 -3.04 11.91 27.34
N ALA A 242 -3.15 12.71 28.40
CA ALA A 242 -4.02 12.40 29.53
C ALA A 242 -5.48 12.26 29.10
N SER A 243 -5.99 13.21 28.31
CA SER A 243 -7.36 13.17 27.79
C SER A 243 -7.59 12.01 26.81
N TYR A 244 -6.58 11.64 26.02
CA TYR A 244 -6.63 10.49 25.14
C TYR A 244 -6.74 9.18 25.95
N GLN A 245 -5.91 9.04 27.01
CA GLN A 245 -5.98 7.89 27.90
C GLN A 245 -7.34 7.79 28.60
N GLU A 246 -7.90 8.90 29.05
CA GLU A 246 -9.22 8.94 29.65
C GLU A 246 -10.31 8.49 28.65
N LYS A 247 -10.30 9.01 27.41
CA LYS A 247 -11.28 8.69 26.37
C LYS A 247 -11.16 7.27 25.84
N LYS A 248 -9.93 6.76 25.65
CA LYS A 248 -9.66 5.46 25.03
C LYS A 248 -9.43 4.32 26.05
N GLY A 249 -9.19 4.63 27.31
CA GLY A 249 -9.00 3.63 28.35
C GLY A 249 -7.89 2.63 27.99
N ALA A 250 -8.20 1.34 28.08
CA ALA A 250 -7.24 0.27 27.78
C ALA A 250 -6.70 0.29 26.34
N THR A 251 -7.46 0.85 25.37
CA THR A 251 -7.00 0.92 23.98
C THR A 251 -6.03 2.06 23.69
N ALA A 252 -5.76 2.95 24.65
CA ALA A 252 -4.68 3.93 24.59
C ALA A 252 -3.28 3.33 24.77
N SER A 253 -3.20 2.05 25.16
CA SER A 253 -1.92 1.33 25.33
C SER A 253 -1.25 1.03 23.98
N PHE A 254 0.08 0.96 23.97
CA PHE A 254 0.85 0.55 22.79
C PHE A 254 0.94 -0.98 22.66
N LEU A 255 0.89 -1.69 23.78
CA LEU A 255 0.99 -3.15 23.82
C LEU A 255 -0.35 -3.77 24.22
N PRO A 256 -0.72 -4.91 23.64
CA PRO A 256 -1.94 -5.61 24.01
C PRO A 256 -1.83 -6.21 25.42
N SER A 257 -2.88 -6.08 26.21
CA SER A 257 -3.03 -6.83 27.44
C SER A 257 -4.30 -7.69 27.39
N LYS A 258 -4.29 -8.85 28.05
CA LYS A 258 -5.48 -9.71 28.12
C LYS A 258 -6.63 -9.01 28.86
N GLU A 259 -6.30 -8.22 29.87
CA GLU A 259 -7.29 -7.46 30.65
C GLU A 259 -7.91 -6.33 29.82
N GLY A 260 -7.09 -5.63 29.00
CA GLY A 260 -7.55 -4.52 28.18
C GLY A 260 -8.29 -4.92 26.91
N LEU A 261 -7.93 -6.03 26.29
CA LEU A 261 -8.53 -6.51 25.05
C LEU A 261 -9.55 -7.65 25.23
N GLY A 262 -9.57 -8.30 26.40
CA GLY A 262 -10.51 -9.38 26.69
C GLY A 262 -10.50 -10.49 25.62
N SER A 263 -11.66 -10.78 25.05
CA SER A 263 -11.86 -11.78 23.99
C SER A 263 -11.09 -11.45 22.70
N TYR A 264 -10.82 -10.17 22.42
CA TYR A 264 -10.07 -9.72 21.23
C TYR A 264 -8.56 -9.95 21.31
N TYR A 265 -8.00 -10.39 22.45
CA TYR A 265 -6.56 -10.56 22.62
C TYR A 265 -5.91 -11.47 21.56
N TRP A 266 -6.51 -12.62 21.26
CA TRP A 266 -5.98 -13.54 20.24
C TRP A 266 -6.20 -13.05 18.81
N ASN A 267 -7.31 -12.35 18.59
CA ASN A 267 -7.58 -11.69 17.32
C ASN A 267 -6.55 -10.59 17.03
N TRP A 268 -6.11 -9.85 18.06
CA TRP A 268 -5.05 -8.86 17.94
C TRP A 268 -3.73 -9.49 17.44
N TRP A 269 -3.35 -10.64 17.98
CA TRP A 269 -2.15 -11.37 17.53
C TRP A 269 -2.31 -11.93 16.12
N ASP A 270 -3.50 -12.36 15.74
CA ASP A 270 -3.80 -12.82 14.38
C ASP A 270 -3.54 -11.70 13.35
N TYR A 271 -4.03 -10.50 13.63
CA TYR A 271 -3.76 -9.32 12.80
C TYR A 271 -2.29 -8.87 12.84
N ALA A 272 -1.62 -8.94 13.98
CA ALA A 272 -0.22 -8.62 14.10
C ALA A 272 0.66 -9.50 13.20
N LEU A 273 0.47 -10.82 13.26
CA LEU A 273 1.20 -11.79 12.44
C LEU A 273 0.85 -11.64 10.95
N LEU A 274 -0.41 -11.37 10.65
CA LEU A 274 -0.88 -11.09 9.31
C LEU A 274 -0.13 -9.90 8.68
N LEU A 275 0.03 -8.79 9.39
CA LEU A 275 0.74 -7.62 8.88
C LEU A 275 2.25 -7.87 8.77
N MET A 276 2.85 -8.57 9.74
CA MET A 276 4.28 -8.86 9.75
C MET A 276 4.70 -9.80 8.61
N PHE A 277 3.93 -10.83 8.33
CA PHE A 277 4.28 -11.83 7.33
C PHE A 277 3.54 -11.64 6.00
N GLY A 278 2.32 -11.14 6.03
CA GLY A 278 1.56 -10.80 4.83
C GLY A 278 2.11 -9.61 4.06
N GLY A 279 2.90 -8.74 4.71
CA GLY A 279 3.63 -7.67 4.03
C GLY A 279 4.88 -8.13 3.25
N ILE A 280 5.32 -9.41 3.38
CA ILE A 280 6.51 -9.91 2.69
C ILE A 280 6.22 -10.30 1.23
N PRO A 281 5.22 -11.14 0.88
CA PRO A 281 5.01 -11.58 -0.48
C PRO A 281 4.28 -10.53 -1.34
N TRP A 282 4.83 -9.33 -1.39
CA TRP A 282 4.29 -8.23 -2.19
C TRP A 282 5.18 -7.91 -3.37
N GLN A 283 4.54 -7.75 -4.54
CA GLN A 283 5.26 -7.38 -5.76
C GLN A 283 5.93 -6.03 -5.61
N VAL A 284 5.27 -5.06 -5.02
CA VAL A 284 5.81 -3.71 -4.82
C VAL A 284 7.06 -3.71 -3.94
N TYR A 285 7.13 -4.56 -2.93
CA TYR A 285 8.31 -4.77 -2.09
C TYR A 285 9.45 -5.38 -2.91
N PHE A 286 9.19 -6.53 -3.53
CA PHE A 286 10.24 -7.23 -4.29
C PHE A 286 10.67 -6.46 -5.54
N GLN A 287 9.82 -5.64 -6.12
CA GLN A 287 10.21 -4.79 -7.25
C GLN A 287 11.37 -3.85 -6.87
N ARG A 288 11.37 -3.27 -5.65
CA ARG A 288 12.48 -2.45 -5.15
C ARG A 288 13.69 -3.30 -4.77
N VAL A 289 13.50 -4.40 -4.08
CA VAL A 289 14.57 -5.38 -3.76
C VAL A 289 15.29 -5.85 -5.02
N LEU A 290 14.54 -6.22 -6.06
CA LEU A 290 15.06 -6.72 -7.32
C LEU A 290 15.70 -5.64 -8.19
N SER A 291 15.33 -4.37 -7.99
CA SER A 291 15.92 -3.21 -8.68
C SER A 291 17.24 -2.72 -8.05
N ALA A 292 17.57 -3.19 -6.84
CA ALA A 292 18.82 -2.86 -6.16
C ALA A 292 20.03 -3.32 -6.97
N LYS A 293 21.12 -2.56 -6.89
CA LYS A 293 22.34 -2.83 -7.68
C LYS A 293 22.98 -4.19 -7.31
N ASP A 294 22.90 -4.61 -6.04
CA ASP A 294 23.49 -5.85 -5.51
C ASP A 294 22.67 -6.40 -4.32
N GLU A 295 23.03 -7.62 -3.87
CA GLU A 295 22.35 -8.32 -2.78
C GLU A 295 22.44 -7.58 -1.43
N ASN A 296 23.59 -6.98 -1.13
CA ASN A 296 23.78 -6.24 0.12
C ASN A 296 22.94 -4.94 0.13
N THR A 297 22.86 -4.27 -1.00
CA THR A 297 21.95 -3.12 -1.18
C THR A 297 20.51 -3.53 -0.98
N ALA A 298 20.09 -4.69 -1.50
CA ALA A 298 18.74 -5.22 -1.32
C ALA A 298 18.37 -5.48 0.15
N VAL A 299 19.30 -6.04 0.94
CA VAL A 299 19.11 -6.25 2.39
C VAL A 299 19.05 -4.92 3.13
N ARG A 300 20.05 -4.04 2.90
CA ARG A 300 20.16 -2.77 3.61
C ARG A 300 18.96 -1.84 3.34
N LEU A 301 18.52 -1.75 2.07
CA LEU A 301 17.37 -0.92 1.73
C LEU A 301 16.10 -1.36 2.48
N SER A 302 15.88 -2.67 2.63
CA SER A 302 14.71 -3.21 3.32
C SER A 302 14.73 -2.87 4.80
N ILE A 303 15.85 -3.08 5.47
CA ILE A 303 16.00 -2.80 6.91
C ILE A 303 15.87 -1.30 7.19
N LEU A 304 16.60 -0.47 6.41
CA LEU A 304 16.55 0.99 6.59
C LEU A 304 15.17 1.57 6.29
N ALA A 305 14.48 1.06 5.26
CA ALA A 305 13.12 1.48 4.96
C ALA A 305 12.15 1.10 6.10
N GLY A 306 12.30 -0.08 6.71
CA GLY A 306 11.53 -0.47 7.89
C GLY A 306 11.71 0.52 9.05
N VAL A 307 12.94 0.97 9.32
CA VAL A 307 13.21 1.99 10.35
C VAL A 307 12.58 3.34 9.99
N VAL A 308 12.70 3.77 8.73
CA VAL A 308 12.07 5.02 8.26
C VAL A 308 10.55 4.94 8.39
N CYS A 309 9.94 3.79 8.07
CA CYS A 309 8.50 3.60 8.26
C CYS A 309 8.07 3.78 9.73
N LEU A 310 8.80 3.19 10.69
CA LEU A 310 8.50 3.37 12.12
C LEU A 310 8.52 4.84 12.54
N ILE A 311 9.53 5.59 12.11
CA ILE A 311 9.67 7.01 12.42
C ILE A 311 8.54 7.83 11.77
N ALA A 312 8.21 7.52 10.52
CA ALA A 312 7.18 8.21 9.76
C ALA A 312 5.75 7.98 10.30
N ALA A 313 5.54 6.96 11.15
CA ALA A 313 4.26 6.72 11.82
C ALA A 313 3.98 7.69 12.98
N ILE A 314 5.01 8.31 13.55
CA ILE A 314 4.86 9.17 14.74
C ILE A 314 3.93 10.36 14.47
N PRO A 315 4.12 11.19 13.42
CA PRO A 315 3.23 12.31 13.16
C PRO A 315 1.76 11.94 12.99
N PRO A 316 1.35 10.95 12.17
CA PRO A 316 -0.05 10.60 12.03
C PRO A 316 -0.68 10.03 13.31
N VAL A 317 0.08 9.32 14.17
CA VAL A 317 -0.40 8.93 15.50
C VAL A 317 -0.71 10.16 16.36
N LEU A 318 0.20 11.14 16.42
CA LEU A 318 -0.01 12.37 17.17
C LEU A 318 -1.20 13.19 16.63
N ILE A 319 -1.39 13.21 15.32
CA ILE A 319 -2.54 13.86 14.67
C ILE A 319 -3.85 13.13 15.04
N GLY A 320 -3.87 11.80 15.06
CA GLY A 320 -5.01 11.01 15.49
C GLY A 320 -5.38 11.24 16.96
N ILE A 321 -4.36 11.34 17.84
CA ILE A 321 -4.55 11.71 19.25
C ILE A 321 -5.17 13.11 19.35
N ALA A 322 -4.62 14.10 18.67
CA ALA A 322 -5.15 15.47 18.67
C ALA A 322 -6.60 15.52 18.19
N SER A 323 -6.93 14.79 17.11
CA SER A 323 -8.31 14.68 16.60
C SER A 323 -9.27 14.12 17.64
N THR A 324 -8.85 13.07 18.38
CA THR A 324 -9.67 12.41 19.40
C THR A 324 -10.01 13.35 20.57
N VAL A 325 -9.06 14.18 20.98
CA VAL A 325 -9.20 15.00 22.19
C VAL A 325 -9.70 16.40 21.90
N ALA A 326 -9.67 16.85 20.65
CA ALA A 326 -10.18 18.17 20.25
C ALA A 326 -11.64 18.36 20.66
N ASP A 327 -11.95 19.52 21.22
CA ASP A 327 -13.32 19.96 21.45
C ASP A 327 -13.82 20.72 20.22
N TRP A 328 -14.27 19.95 19.22
CA TRP A 328 -14.77 20.47 17.96
C TRP A 328 -15.92 21.45 18.13
N SER A 329 -16.77 21.22 19.13
CA SER A 329 -17.94 22.08 19.39
C SER A 329 -17.54 23.45 19.91
N SER A 330 -16.54 23.53 20.81
CA SER A 330 -16.04 24.80 21.33
C SER A 330 -15.35 25.64 20.23
N LEU A 331 -14.80 24.97 19.21
CA LEU A 331 -14.22 25.60 18.04
C LEU A 331 -15.26 26.03 16.98
N GLY A 332 -16.55 25.75 17.22
CA GLY A 332 -17.63 25.98 16.26
C GLY A 332 -17.55 25.09 15.02
N LEU A 333 -16.89 23.94 15.14
CA LEU A 333 -16.63 23.00 14.07
C LEU A 333 -17.31 21.65 14.34
N THR A 334 -17.57 20.89 13.28
CA THR A 334 -17.96 19.48 13.38
C THR A 334 -16.72 18.60 13.42
N PRO A 335 -16.77 17.45 14.11
CA PRO A 335 -15.72 16.44 13.99
C PRO A 335 -15.58 15.96 12.54
N PRO A 336 -14.49 15.24 12.19
CA PRO A 336 -14.34 14.68 10.86
C PRO A 336 -15.60 13.91 10.43
N PRO A 337 -16.13 14.16 9.21
CA PRO A 337 -17.38 13.55 8.76
C PRO A 337 -17.26 12.03 8.58
N GLU A 338 -16.07 11.55 8.29
CA GLU A 338 -15.71 10.15 8.18
C GLU A 338 -14.33 9.93 8.82
N ALA A 339 -14.08 8.74 9.39
CA ALA A 339 -12.82 8.42 10.04
C ALA A 339 -11.60 8.59 9.12
N ALA A 340 -11.74 8.25 7.83
CA ALA A 340 -10.72 8.44 6.80
C ALA A 340 -10.31 9.91 6.60
N ALA A 341 -11.15 10.86 6.98
CA ALA A 341 -10.87 12.30 6.88
C ALA A 341 -10.09 12.86 8.09
N THR A 342 -9.81 12.06 9.13
CA THR A 342 -9.16 12.51 10.38
C THR A 342 -7.93 13.37 10.12
N LEU A 343 -6.96 12.88 9.35
CA LEU A 343 -5.71 13.62 9.11
C LEU A 343 -5.92 14.92 8.31
N PRO A 344 -6.58 14.89 7.14
CA PRO A 344 -6.79 16.13 6.40
C PRO A 344 -7.69 17.13 7.15
N TRP A 345 -8.62 16.66 7.98
CA TRP A 345 -9.49 17.51 8.79
C TRP A 345 -8.71 18.25 9.87
N VAL A 346 -7.84 17.54 10.60
CA VAL A 346 -6.93 18.15 11.58
C VAL A 346 -6.02 19.17 10.90
N ALA A 347 -5.43 18.81 9.76
CA ALA A 347 -4.57 19.72 9.00
C ALA A 347 -5.32 21.00 8.56
N ARG A 348 -6.60 20.89 8.18
CA ARG A 348 -7.40 22.03 7.76
C ARG A 348 -7.84 22.94 8.92
N TYR A 349 -8.28 22.35 10.03
CA TYR A 349 -9.04 23.07 11.05
C TYR A 349 -8.31 23.25 12.40
N LEU A 350 -7.33 22.39 12.73
CA LEU A 350 -6.54 22.51 13.97
C LEU A 350 -5.17 23.13 13.73
N THR A 351 -4.92 23.71 12.56
CA THR A 351 -3.67 24.40 12.25
C THR A 351 -3.92 25.77 11.63
N PRO A 352 -2.95 26.71 11.72
CA PRO A 352 -3.04 27.96 10.97
C PRO A 352 -3.20 27.70 9.48
N GLY A 353 -3.97 28.57 8.78
CA GLY A 353 -4.33 28.35 7.38
C GLY A 353 -3.16 28.09 6.43
N TRP A 354 -1.99 28.71 6.66
CA TRP A 354 -0.79 28.47 5.84
C TRP A 354 -0.19 27.07 6.08
N VAL A 355 -0.23 26.55 7.32
CA VAL A 355 0.21 25.18 7.65
C VAL A 355 -0.71 24.18 6.97
N GLY A 356 -2.03 24.31 7.17
CA GLY A 356 -3.03 23.47 6.52
C GLY A 356 -2.89 23.46 5.00
N THR A 357 -2.64 24.63 4.40
CA THR A 357 -2.41 24.78 2.97
C THR A 357 -1.23 23.94 2.48
N ILE A 358 -0.07 24.06 3.12
CA ILE A 358 1.14 23.30 2.75
C ILE A 358 0.94 21.81 3.02
N ALA A 359 0.40 21.46 4.19
CA ALA A 359 0.24 20.09 4.60
C ALA A 359 -0.73 19.31 3.70
N LEU A 360 -1.91 19.89 3.39
CA LEU A 360 -2.89 19.23 2.51
C LEU A 360 -2.35 19.02 1.10
N GLY A 361 -1.63 20.02 0.55
CA GLY A 361 -0.97 19.87 -0.74
C GLY A 361 0.12 18.80 -0.72
N ALA A 362 0.92 18.76 0.34
CA ALA A 362 1.98 17.77 0.53
C ALA A 362 1.43 16.35 0.68
N VAL A 363 0.38 16.17 1.48
CA VAL A 363 -0.30 14.88 1.66
C VAL A 363 -0.90 14.41 0.34
N ALA A 364 -1.67 15.25 -0.37
CA ALA A 364 -2.26 14.90 -1.66
C ALA A 364 -1.19 14.46 -2.68
N ALA A 365 -0.08 15.18 -2.74
CA ALA A 365 1.03 14.87 -3.64
C ALA A 365 1.73 13.55 -3.29
N ALA A 366 1.93 13.29 -1.99
CA ALA A 366 2.61 12.09 -1.52
C ALA A 366 1.75 10.83 -1.66
N VAL A 367 0.45 10.94 -1.41
CA VAL A 367 -0.48 9.81 -1.58
C VAL A 367 -0.47 9.29 -3.01
N MET A 368 -0.32 10.18 -4.00
CA MET A 368 -0.27 9.81 -5.41
C MET A 368 0.91 8.87 -5.73
N SER A 369 2.07 8.98 -5.04
CA SER A 369 3.22 8.09 -5.26
C SER A 369 2.92 6.63 -4.95
N SER A 370 2.10 6.38 -3.95
CA SER A 370 1.70 5.02 -3.57
C SER A 370 0.75 4.39 -4.59
N VAL A 371 -0.15 5.18 -5.21
CA VAL A 371 -1.01 4.70 -6.32
C VAL A 371 -0.15 4.25 -7.50
N ASP A 372 0.84 5.07 -7.90
CA ASP A 372 1.75 4.74 -9.00
C ASP A 372 2.45 3.41 -8.77
N SER A 373 2.95 3.24 -7.55
CA SER A 373 3.70 2.06 -7.15
C SER A 373 2.83 0.80 -7.13
N SER A 374 1.64 0.86 -6.54
CA SER A 374 0.72 -0.28 -6.41
C SER A 374 0.18 -0.71 -7.77
N VAL A 375 -0.34 0.21 -8.56
CA VAL A 375 -0.95 -0.11 -9.86
C VAL A 375 0.10 -0.58 -10.87
N LEU A 376 1.30 0.04 -10.89
CA LEU A 376 2.40 -0.39 -11.76
C LEU A 376 2.90 -1.79 -11.40
N SER A 377 3.03 -2.12 -10.10
CA SER A 377 3.49 -3.43 -9.66
C SER A 377 2.47 -4.51 -10.00
N ALA A 378 1.19 -4.30 -9.72
CA ALA A 378 0.11 -5.20 -10.07
C ALA A 378 0.02 -5.43 -11.59
N ALA A 379 0.09 -4.37 -12.40
CA ALA A 379 0.07 -4.45 -13.86
C ALA A 379 1.28 -5.20 -14.41
N SER A 380 2.48 -4.92 -13.88
CA SER A 380 3.72 -5.60 -14.30
C SER A 380 3.66 -7.09 -14.02
N MET A 381 3.22 -7.48 -12.83
CA MET A 381 3.04 -8.88 -12.41
C MET A 381 1.98 -9.58 -13.26
N SER A 382 0.84 -8.93 -13.52
CA SER A 382 -0.24 -9.47 -14.36
C SER A 382 0.25 -9.81 -15.76
N VAL A 383 0.97 -8.89 -16.39
CA VAL A 383 1.45 -9.10 -17.75
C VAL A 383 2.61 -10.08 -17.81
N TRP A 384 3.56 -9.99 -16.86
CA TRP A 384 4.76 -10.83 -16.86
C TRP A 384 4.48 -12.28 -16.50
N ASN A 385 3.69 -12.54 -15.45
CA ASN A 385 3.48 -13.88 -14.89
C ASN A 385 2.18 -14.57 -15.37
N VAL A 386 1.25 -13.83 -15.98
CA VAL A 386 -0.03 -14.41 -16.46
C VAL A 386 -0.19 -14.23 -17.97
N VAL A 387 -0.26 -12.99 -18.46
CA VAL A 387 -0.55 -12.75 -19.89
C VAL A 387 0.55 -13.33 -20.78
N ARG A 388 1.80 -13.06 -20.46
CA ARG A 388 2.93 -13.57 -21.24
C ARG A 388 3.03 -15.09 -21.24
N PRO A 389 3.14 -15.81 -20.10
CA PRO A 389 3.39 -17.25 -20.12
C PRO A 389 2.19 -18.10 -20.57
N LEU A 390 0.95 -17.62 -20.40
CA LEU A 390 -0.26 -18.38 -20.72
C LEU A 390 -0.84 -18.04 -22.09
N PHE A 391 -0.79 -16.76 -22.50
CA PHE A 391 -1.51 -16.30 -23.69
C PHE A 391 -0.60 -15.73 -24.79
N ARG A 392 0.58 -15.18 -24.46
CA ARG A 392 1.46 -14.46 -25.40
C ARG A 392 2.94 -14.73 -25.12
N PRO A 393 3.45 -15.97 -25.25
CA PRO A 393 4.83 -16.34 -24.85
C PRO A 393 5.92 -15.54 -25.58
N ASN A 394 5.68 -15.10 -26.82
CA ASN A 394 6.64 -14.39 -27.67
C ASN A 394 6.31 -12.90 -27.81
N ILE A 395 5.76 -12.27 -26.75
CA ILE A 395 5.40 -10.85 -26.79
C ILE A 395 6.63 -9.95 -26.95
N GLN A 396 6.58 -9.03 -27.90
CA GLN A 396 7.65 -8.04 -28.11
C GLN A 396 7.65 -6.98 -26.99
N PRO A 397 8.81 -6.39 -26.62
CA PRO A 397 8.92 -5.39 -25.55
C PRO A 397 7.93 -4.22 -25.69
N ASN A 398 7.75 -3.69 -26.90
CA ASN A 398 6.82 -2.58 -27.15
C ASN A 398 5.35 -2.96 -26.87
N LYS A 399 4.96 -4.18 -27.24
CA LYS A 399 3.61 -4.70 -26.96
C LYS A 399 3.44 -5.02 -25.47
N LEU A 400 4.51 -5.50 -24.81
CA LEU A 400 4.51 -5.72 -23.36
C LEU A 400 4.16 -4.42 -22.61
N GLN A 401 4.77 -3.30 -22.98
CA GLN A 401 4.46 -1.99 -22.40
C GLN A 401 3.00 -1.59 -22.59
N GLN A 402 2.44 -1.78 -23.79
CA GLN A 402 1.03 -1.50 -24.05
C GLN A 402 0.09 -2.36 -23.20
N PHE A 403 0.42 -3.64 -22.97
CA PHE A 403 -0.35 -4.51 -22.08
C PHE A 403 -0.26 -4.05 -20.63
N ILE A 404 0.92 -3.62 -20.14
CA ILE A 404 1.08 -3.04 -18.81
C ILE A 404 0.20 -1.80 -18.66
N GLN A 405 0.23 -0.88 -19.63
CA GLN A 405 -0.61 0.33 -19.61
C GLN A 405 -2.10 0.02 -19.57
N ARG A 406 -2.56 -0.95 -20.35
CA ARG A 406 -3.97 -1.40 -20.31
C ARG A 406 -4.33 -2.03 -18.96
N SER A 407 -3.44 -2.83 -18.40
CA SER A 407 -3.64 -3.44 -17.06
C SER A 407 -3.69 -2.39 -15.96
N ILE A 408 -2.93 -1.29 -16.06
CA ILE A 408 -3.00 -0.13 -15.15
C ILE A 408 -4.44 0.42 -15.10
N TRP A 409 -5.06 0.66 -16.24
CA TRP A 409 -6.44 1.14 -16.29
C TRP A 409 -7.44 0.14 -15.70
N ILE A 410 -7.34 -1.14 -16.04
CA ILE A 410 -8.25 -2.18 -15.53
C ILE A 410 -8.14 -2.29 -14.01
N ILE A 411 -6.92 -2.36 -13.48
CA ILE A 411 -6.67 -2.51 -12.04
C ILE A 411 -7.08 -1.23 -11.30
N GLY A 412 -6.77 -0.05 -11.85
CA GLY A 412 -7.15 1.22 -11.28
C GLY A 412 -8.67 1.41 -11.19
N ILE A 413 -9.41 1.05 -12.24
CA ILE A 413 -10.88 1.07 -12.23
C ILE A 413 -11.43 0.10 -11.19
N ALA A 414 -10.92 -1.14 -11.12
CA ALA A 414 -11.35 -2.12 -10.14
C ALA A 414 -11.11 -1.63 -8.70
N ALA A 415 -9.95 -1.04 -8.43
CA ALA A 415 -9.64 -0.47 -7.13
C ALA A 415 -10.52 0.75 -6.80
N THR A 416 -10.85 1.59 -7.78
CA THR A 416 -11.75 2.73 -7.60
C THR A 416 -13.17 2.27 -7.22
N LEU A 417 -13.70 1.26 -7.93
CA LEU A 417 -15.00 0.68 -7.59
C LEU A 417 -15.02 0.10 -6.17
N LEU A 418 -13.93 -0.51 -5.74
CA LEU A 418 -13.81 -1.03 -4.38
C LEU A 418 -13.75 0.09 -3.34
N ALA A 419 -12.99 1.15 -3.60
CA ALA A 419 -12.87 2.32 -2.73
C ALA A 419 -14.20 3.06 -2.53
N LEU A 420 -15.09 3.04 -3.53
CA LEU A 420 -16.43 3.60 -3.42
C LEU A 420 -17.37 2.79 -2.50
N ASN A 421 -17.08 1.51 -2.28
CA ASN A 421 -17.92 0.63 -1.45
C ASN A 421 -17.37 0.47 -0.03
N ILE A 422 -16.05 0.48 0.15
CA ILE A 422 -15.40 0.32 1.46
C ILE A 422 -14.66 1.61 1.79
N LYS A 423 -15.22 2.38 2.73
CA LYS A 423 -14.73 3.74 3.03
C LYS A 423 -13.63 3.77 4.09
N SER A 424 -13.45 2.72 4.89
CA SER A 424 -12.35 2.62 5.85
C SER A 424 -11.04 2.27 5.15
N ILE A 425 -10.06 3.14 5.28
CA ILE A 425 -8.71 2.94 4.77
C ILE A 425 -8.05 1.76 5.46
N TYR A 426 -8.23 1.66 6.77
CA TYR A 426 -7.55 0.66 7.58
C TYR A 426 -8.11 -0.75 7.38
N GLU A 427 -9.42 -0.90 7.21
CA GLU A 427 -10.04 -2.18 6.86
C GLU A 427 -9.56 -2.71 5.51
N LEU A 428 -9.52 -1.85 4.48
CA LEU A 428 -8.94 -2.19 3.18
C LEU A 428 -7.48 -2.62 3.32
N TRP A 429 -6.77 -2.01 4.25
CA TRP A 429 -5.36 -2.32 4.51
C TRP A 429 -5.16 -3.66 5.20
N PHE A 430 -6.02 -4.07 6.11
CA PHE A 430 -6.02 -5.42 6.66
C PHE A 430 -6.32 -6.46 5.57
N LEU A 431 -7.35 -6.21 4.75
CA LEU A 431 -7.73 -7.11 3.66
C LEU A 431 -6.61 -7.32 2.64
N CYS A 432 -5.83 -6.27 2.32
CA CYS A 432 -4.75 -6.41 1.34
C CYS A 432 -3.67 -7.39 1.80
N SER A 433 -3.38 -7.47 3.10
CA SER A 433 -2.39 -8.41 3.65
C SER A 433 -2.98 -9.78 4.00
N ASP A 434 -4.28 -9.89 4.22
CA ASP A 434 -4.95 -11.09 4.70
C ASP A 434 -4.82 -12.26 3.71
N PHE A 435 -5.29 -12.08 2.48
CA PHE A 435 -5.19 -13.14 1.46
C PHE A 435 -3.75 -13.45 1.09
N VAL A 436 -2.89 -12.45 1.11
CA VAL A 436 -1.46 -12.61 0.87
C VAL A 436 -0.80 -13.44 1.98
N TYR A 437 -1.14 -13.16 3.24
CA TYR A 437 -0.67 -13.92 4.40
C TYR A 437 -1.11 -15.38 4.37
N CYS A 438 -2.41 -15.60 4.21
CA CYS A 438 -2.98 -16.94 4.29
C CYS A 438 -2.60 -17.81 3.10
N LEU A 439 -2.62 -17.24 1.87
CA LEU A 439 -2.59 -18.02 0.64
C LEU A 439 -1.27 -17.95 -0.13
N LEU A 440 -0.51 -16.86 0.02
CA LEU A 440 0.67 -16.63 -0.78
C LEU A 440 1.99 -16.76 0.00
N PHE A 441 2.00 -16.40 1.29
CA PHE A 441 3.21 -16.49 2.11
C PHE A 441 3.71 -17.94 2.26
N PRO A 442 2.88 -18.95 2.57
CA PRO A 442 3.34 -20.34 2.66
C PRO A 442 3.97 -20.88 1.36
N PRO A 443 3.34 -20.75 0.19
CA PRO A 443 3.97 -21.15 -1.07
C PRO A 443 5.27 -20.40 -1.37
N LEU A 444 5.36 -19.09 -1.10
CA LEU A 444 6.59 -18.33 -1.32
C LEU A 444 7.72 -18.81 -0.41
N LEU A 445 7.43 -19.03 0.87
CA LEU A 445 8.38 -19.58 1.83
C LEU A 445 8.91 -20.93 1.36
N CYS A 446 8.02 -21.86 0.99
CA CYS A 446 8.40 -23.18 0.49
C CYS A 446 9.15 -23.11 -0.85
N ALA A 447 8.73 -22.24 -1.78
CA ALA A 447 9.42 -22.09 -3.06
C ALA A 447 10.88 -21.68 -2.90
N LEU A 448 11.15 -20.78 -1.96
CA LEU A 448 12.50 -20.27 -1.73
C LEU A 448 13.35 -21.17 -0.82
N PHE A 449 12.77 -21.76 0.22
CA PHE A 449 13.55 -22.39 1.30
C PHE A 449 13.41 -23.91 1.39
N ASP A 450 12.35 -24.52 0.80
CA ASP A 450 12.22 -25.97 0.77
C ASP A 450 12.53 -26.55 -0.63
N PRO A 451 13.72 -27.16 -0.81
CA PRO A 451 14.08 -27.76 -2.09
C PRO A 451 13.17 -28.93 -2.51
N LYS A 452 12.43 -29.52 -1.58
CA LYS A 452 11.50 -30.64 -1.83
C LYS A 452 10.07 -30.19 -2.16
N ALA A 453 9.76 -28.90 -2.05
CA ALA A 453 8.44 -28.38 -2.37
C ALA A 453 8.09 -28.62 -3.85
N ASN A 454 6.87 -29.09 -4.11
CA ASN A 454 6.40 -29.41 -5.45
C ASN A 454 5.00 -28.85 -5.73
N THR A 455 4.54 -28.99 -6.98
CA THR A 455 3.28 -28.40 -7.45
C THR A 455 2.05 -28.98 -6.75
N ILE A 456 2.02 -30.30 -6.47
CA ILE A 456 0.88 -30.94 -5.79
C ILE A 456 0.79 -30.44 -4.36
N GLY A 457 1.93 -30.39 -3.65
CA GLY A 457 1.96 -29.83 -2.29
C GLY A 457 1.49 -28.39 -2.23
N ALA A 458 1.96 -27.53 -3.17
CA ALA A 458 1.53 -26.14 -3.23
C ALA A 458 0.02 -26.00 -3.49
N LEU A 459 -0.56 -26.81 -4.40
CA LEU A 459 -1.99 -26.80 -4.68
C LEU A 459 -2.81 -27.27 -3.48
N SER A 460 -2.38 -28.35 -2.83
CA SER A 460 -3.06 -28.89 -1.64
C SER A 460 -3.03 -27.90 -0.48
N GLY A 461 -1.87 -27.28 -0.21
CA GLY A 461 -1.74 -26.29 0.84
C GLY A 461 -2.54 -25.03 0.57
N PHE A 462 -2.57 -24.58 -0.69
CA PHE A 462 -3.43 -23.46 -1.11
C PHE A 462 -4.91 -23.79 -0.87
N ALA A 463 -5.37 -24.98 -1.25
CA ALA A 463 -6.77 -25.39 -1.06
C ALA A 463 -7.16 -25.44 0.43
N VAL A 464 -6.31 -26.01 1.29
CA VAL A 464 -6.54 -26.06 2.74
C VAL A 464 -6.60 -24.66 3.33
N ALA A 465 -5.61 -23.81 3.01
CA ALA A 465 -5.58 -22.43 3.50
C ALA A 465 -6.79 -21.62 3.01
N PHE A 466 -7.19 -21.82 1.75
CA PHE A 466 -8.37 -21.16 1.17
C PHE A 466 -9.66 -21.53 1.92
N ILE A 467 -9.90 -22.82 2.13
CA ILE A 467 -11.09 -23.30 2.85
C ILE A 467 -11.11 -22.75 4.28
N LEU A 468 -9.98 -22.81 4.99
CA LEU A 468 -9.90 -22.31 6.35
C LEU A 468 -10.07 -20.78 6.39
N ARG A 469 -9.41 -20.03 5.49
CA ARG A 469 -9.53 -18.55 5.53
C ARG A 469 -10.97 -18.09 5.21
N PHE A 470 -11.55 -18.58 4.13
CA PHE A 470 -12.90 -18.17 3.71
C PHE A 470 -13.99 -18.76 4.59
N GLY A 471 -13.71 -19.90 5.24
CA GLY A 471 -14.61 -20.51 6.23
C GLY A 471 -14.84 -19.66 7.48
N GLY A 472 -13.92 -18.74 7.81
CA GLY A 472 -14.06 -17.80 8.92
C GLY A 472 -14.91 -16.57 8.59
N GLY A 473 -15.34 -16.43 7.34
CA GLY A 473 -16.08 -15.25 6.90
C GLY A 473 -15.25 -13.96 6.87
N ASP A 474 -15.92 -12.87 6.54
CA ASP A 474 -15.34 -11.54 6.58
C ASP A 474 -16.44 -10.46 6.60
N PRO A 475 -16.60 -9.71 7.70
CA PRO A 475 -17.67 -8.72 7.81
C PRO A 475 -17.50 -7.56 6.81
N THR A 476 -16.28 -7.13 6.52
CA THR A 476 -15.99 -6.03 5.58
C THR A 476 -16.38 -6.39 4.15
N LEU A 477 -16.25 -7.67 3.78
CA LEU A 477 -16.66 -8.18 2.48
C LEU A 477 -18.10 -8.75 2.47
N GLY A 478 -18.80 -8.73 3.61
CA GLY A 478 -20.12 -9.32 3.75
C GLY A 478 -20.14 -10.85 3.60
N LEU A 479 -19.02 -11.53 3.85
CA LEU A 479 -18.90 -12.97 3.73
C LEU A 479 -19.34 -13.65 5.03
N PRO A 480 -20.26 -14.65 4.97
CA PRO A 480 -20.73 -15.35 6.15
C PRO A 480 -19.67 -16.31 6.70
N ILE A 481 -19.76 -16.60 8.01
CA ILE A 481 -18.97 -17.65 8.66
C ILE A 481 -19.54 -19.00 8.22
N LEU A 482 -18.70 -19.84 7.59
CA LEU A 482 -19.07 -21.14 7.06
C LEU A 482 -18.54 -22.31 7.91
N LEU A 483 -17.46 -22.11 8.65
CA LEU A 483 -16.86 -23.12 9.52
C LEU A 483 -17.12 -22.79 10.99
N PRO A 484 -17.34 -23.80 11.86
CA PRO A 484 -17.62 -23.61 13.27
C PRO A 484 -16.36 -23.26 14.06
N TYR A 485 -15.83 -22.06 13.87
CA TYR A 485 -14.70 -21.57 14.65
C TYR A 485 -15.13 -21.27 16.09
N PRO A 486 -14.25 -21.47 17.09
CA PRO A 486 -14.51 -21.01 18.46
C PRO A 486 -14.41 -19.49 18.54
N MET A 487 -14.92 -18.90 19.65
CA MET A 487 -14.82 -17.47 19.95
C MET A 487 -15.45 -16.59 18.84
N ILE A 488 -16.74 -16.78 18.63
CA ILE A 488 -17.52 -15.90 17.73
C ILE A 488 -18.32 -14.92 18.59
N GLU A 489 -18.11 -13.63 18.36
CA GLU A 489 -18.84 -12.54 19.02
C GLU A 489 -19.34 -11.56 17.93
N ASP A 490 -20.58 -11.12 18.02
CA ASP A 490 -21.20 -10.16 17.10
C ASP A 490 -21.02 -10.49 15.61
N GLY A 491 -21.00 -11.78 15.26
CA GLY A 491 -20.81 -12.23 13.87
C GLY A 491 -19.36 -12.17 13.38
N VAL A 492 -18.39 -11.98 14.29
CA VAL A 492 -16.95 -11.95 13.99
C VAL A 492 -16.24 -13.09 14.69
N VAL A 493 -15.36 -13.79 13.97
CA VAL A 493 -14.49 -14.82 14.53
C VAL A 493 -13.30 -14.17 15.21
N LEU A 494 -13.22 -14.26 16.54
CA LEU A 494 -12.09 -13.74 17.34
C LEU A 494 -10.94 -14.74 17.49
N PHE A 495 -11.18 -16.00 17.18
CA PHE A 495 -10.14 -17.02 17.09
C PHE A 495 -9.13 -16.67 15.99
N PRO A 496 -7.81 -16.93 16.16
CA PRO A 496 -6.77 -16.60 15.18
C PRO A 496 -6.82 -17.53 13.94
N PHE A 497 -7.92 -17.49 13.21
CA PHE A 497 -8.19 -18.40 12.09
C PHE A 497 -7.37 -18.10 10.84
N ARG A 498 -6.90 -16.85 10.68
CA ARG A 498 -6.00 -16.47 9.57
C ARG A 498 -4.63 -17.10 9.76
N THR A 499 -4.10 -17.05 10.97
CA THR A 499 -2.84 -17.74 11.34
C THR A 499 -3.00 -19.25 11.26
N LEU A 500 -4.16 -19.80 11.67
CA LEU A 500 -4.46 -21.22 11.48
C LEU A 500 -4.46 -21.59 9.99
N ALA A 501 -5.09 -20.79 9.12
CA ALA A 501 -5.14 -21.04 7.68
C ALA A 501 -3.72 -21.02 7.08
N MET A 502 -2.92 -20.02 7.40
CA MET A 502 -1.53 -19.90 6.97
C MET A 502 -0.70 -21.10 7.42
N ALA A 503 -0.72 -21.44 8.71
CA ALA A 503 0.09 -22.52 9.27
C ALA A 503 -0.34 -23.90 8.73
N SER A 504 -1.66 -24.15 8.61
CA SER A 504 -2.19 -25.38 8.03
C SER A 504 -1.82 -25.51 6.55
N GLY A 505 -1.89 -24.41 5.78
CA GLY A 505 -1.42 -24.37 4.40
C GLY A 505 0.06 -24.72 4.29
N LEU A 506 0.92 -24.11 5.12
CA LEU A 506 2.35 -24.38 5.16
C LEU A 506 2.66 -25.84 5.49
N ILE A 507 2.05 -26.36 6.56
CA ILE A 507 2.23 -27.77 6.99
C ILE A 507 1.77 -28.72 5.87
N THR A 508 0.64 -28.44 5.23
CA THR A 508 0.13 -29.23 4.11
C THR A 508 1.10 -29.24 2.93
N ILE A 509 1.68 -28.07 2.55
CA ILE A 509 2.69 -28.02 1.50
C ILE A 509 3.87 -28.91 1.86
N LEU A 510 4.38 -28.81 3.08
CA LEU A 510 5.53 -29.57 3.53
C LEU A 510 5.28 -31.09 3.51
N ILE A 511 4.15 -31.55 4.03
CA ILE A 511 3.81 -32.97 4.11
C ILE A 511 3.49 -33.53 2.72
N VAL A 512 2.56 -32.92 1.99
CA VAL A 512 2.10 -33.43 0.69
C VAL A 512 3.23 -33.41 -0.34
N SER A 513 4.09 -32.40 -0.33
CA SER A 513 5.26 -32.36 -1.21
C SER A 513 6.17 -33.57 -0.99
N ARG A 514 6.38 -34.01 0.26
CA ARG A 514 7.22 -35.17 0.57
C ARG A 514 6.58 -36.50 0.14
N LEU A 515 5.27 -36.60 0.30
CA LEU A 515 4.52 -37.81 -0.08
C LEU A 515 4.36 -37.98 -1.59
N THR A 516 4.46 -36.88 -2.36
CA THR A 516 4.20 -36.87 -3.80
C THR A 516 5.45 -36.69 -4.67
N GLN A 517 6.67 -36.89 -4.13
CA GLN A 517 7.92 -36.73 -4.88
C GLN A 517 8.00 -37.60 -6.14
N SER A 518 7.45 -38.80 -6.09
CA SER A 518 7.44 -39.75 -7.23
C SER A 518 6.52 -39.30 -8.37
N TYR A 519 5.44 -38.59 -8.05
CA TYR A 519 4.44 -38.15 -9.05
C TYR A 519 4.69 -36.71 -9.52
N SER A 520 5.25 -35.90 -8.66
CA SER A 520 5.55 -34.48 -8.93
C SER A 520 6.92 -34.14 -8.38
N PRO A 521 8.00 -34.44 -9.09
CA PRO A 521 9.34 -34.15 -8.64
C PRO A 521 9.53 -32.62 -8.50
N PRO A 522 10.30 -32.18 -7.47
CA PRO A 522 10.53 -30.75 -7.24
C PRO A 522 11.41 -30.15 -8.35
N LYS A 523 11.08 -28.94 -8.75
CA LYS A 523 11.89 -28.18 -9.71
C LYS A 523 12.92 -27.33 -8.96
N HIS A 524 14.13 -27.18 -9.50
CA HIS A 524 15.18 -26.37 -8.89
C HIS A 524 15.08 -24.91 -9.35
N LEU A 525 15.38 -23.99 -8.43
CA LEU A 525 15.52 -22.58 -8.76
C LEU A 525 16.79 -22.35 -9.58
N LYS A 526 16.70 -21.52 -10.60
CA LYS A 526 17.82 -21.13 -11.47
C LYS A 526 17.89 -19.61 -11.55
N GLN A 527 19.11 -19.08 -11.68
CA GLN A 527 19.27 -17.66 -11.98
C GLN A 527 18.65 -17.34 -13.35
N LEU A 528 17.92 -16.23 -13.41
CA LEU A 528 17.43 -15.72 -14.68
C LEU A 528 18.54 -14.91 -15.36
N GLU A 529 18.63 -15.05 -16.69
CA GLU A 529 19.45 -14.19 -17.52
C GLU A 529 18.81 -12.80 -17.62
N ASP A 530 19.66 -11.76 -17.65
CA ASP A 530 19.18 -10.35 -17.73
C ASP A 530 18.56 -10.01 -19.08
#